data_0cde7060a6ba1ff6d9ff278c00e3ae5a
#
_entry.id   0cde7060a6ba1ff6d9ff278c00e3ae5a
#
_cell.length_a   1.000
_cell.length_b   1.000
_cell.length_c   1.000
_cell.angle_alpha   90.00
_cell.angle_beta   90.00
_cell.angle_gamma   90.00
#
_symmetry.space_group_name_H-M   'P 1'
#
loop_
_entity.id
_entity.type
_entity.pdbx_description
1 polymer ?
#
loop_
_entity_poly.entity_id
_entity_poly.type
_entity_poly.pdbx_seq_one_letter_code
_entity_poly.pdbx_strand_id
1 'polypeptide(L)'
;MVIMFSDYFFYLLIFGLIVIIATLVFRLRISQVALRDTQMDLDRCQLTLEISEDVGRFGSWHLDTRTGIVKWSDYVFDMHERRHSLGHPLLENAIDYYHRDDRPLVEAAVTRALEEGEDFEFRARIITENGNELPVLSRGTCQIGGDGKVLGIFGCFVDLSTPDER
;
A
#
# COMPACT_ATOMS: atom_id res chain seq x y z
N MET A 1 -61.20 -1.15 -34.97
CA MET A 1 -60.08 -0.23 -35.24
C MET A 1 -59.33 0.22 -33.93
N VAL A 2 -59.97 0.24 -32.77
CA VAL A 2 -59.37 0.64 -31.48
C VAL A 2 -58.46 -0.45 -30.89
N ILE A 3 -58.73 -1.72 -31.09
CA ILE A 3 -58.00 -2.87 -30.50
C ILE A 3 -56.59 -3.02 -31.14
N MET A 4 -56.42 -2.74 -32.43
CA MET A 4 -55.11 -2.83 -33.10
C MET A 4 -54.07 -1.78 -32.63
N PHE A 5 -54.50 -0.59 -32.18
CA PHE A 5 -53.58 0.46 -31.67
C PHE A 5 -52.99 0.11 -30.32
N SER A 6 -53.73 -0.64 -29.47
CA SER A 6 -53.27 -1.08 -28.15
C SER A 6 -52.11 -2.07 -28.24
N ASP A 7 -52.21 -3.03 -29.22
CA ASP A 7 -51.21 -4.06 -29.38
C ASP A 7 -49.86 -3.48 -29.92
N TYR A 8 -49.90 -2.55 -30.86
CA TYR A 8 -48.69 -1.87 -31.34
C TYR A 8 -48.01 -1.06 -30.26
N PHE A 9 -48.74 -0.39 -29.40
CA PHE A 9 -48.18 0.37 -28.28
C PHE A 9 -47.51 -0.55 -27.28
N PHE A 10 -48.08 -1.72 -26.99
CA PHE A 10 -47.49 -2.71 -26.10
C PHE A 10 -46.19 -3.31 -26.65
N TYR A 11 -46.14 -3.62 -27.94
CA TYR A 11 -44.92 -4.10 -28.62
C TYR A 11 -43.81 -3.04 -28.61
N LEU A 12 -44.11 -1.78 -28.79
CA LEU A 12 -43.15 -0.68 -28.69
C LEU A 12 -42.53 -0.55 -27.31
N LEU A 13 -43.35 -0.68 -26.24
CA LEU A 13 -42.88 -0.66 -24.84
C LEU A 13 -41.93 -1.85 -24.55
N ILE A 14 -42.33 -3.07 -25.00
CA ILE A 14 -41.46 -4.24 -24.83
C ILE A 14 -40.14 -4.07 -25.58
N PHE A 15 -40.18 -3.60 -26.81
CA PHE A 15 -38.97 -3.33 -27.61
C PHE A 15 -38.08 -2.30 -26.91
N GLY A 16 -38.63 -1.20 -26.42
CA GLY A 16 -37.90 -0.18 -25.65
C GLY A 16 -37.25 -0.77 -24.39
N LEU A 17 -37.96 -1.61 -23.65
CA LEU A 17 -37.44 -2.26 -22.46
C LEU A 17 -36.27 -3.23 -22.81
N ILE A 18 -36.39 -3.99 -23.88
CA ILE A 18 -35.33 -4.91 -24.35
C ILE A 18 -34.08 -4.11 -24.70
N VAL A 19 -34.21 -3.00 -25.42
CA VAL A 19 -33.07 -2.13 -25.78
C VAL A 19 -32.40 -1.56 -24.54
N ILE A 20 -33.18 -1.12 -23.54
CA ILE A 20 -32.63 -0.62 -22.27
C ILE A 20 -31.89 -1.72 -21.54
N ILE A 21 -32.44 -2.91 -21.42
CA ILE A 21 -31.78 -4.04 -20.78
C ILE A 21 -30.49 -4.41 -21.51
N ALA A 22 -30.53 -4.48 -22.86
CA ALA A 22 -29.35 -4.78 -23.66
C ALA A 22 -28.23 -3.77 -23.48
N THR A 23 -28.57 -2.47 -23.43
CA THR A 23 -27.58 -1.39 -23.19
C THR A 23 -27.01 -1.44 -21.78
N LEU A 24 -27.81 -1.73 -20.77
CA LEU A 24 -27.37 -1.91 -19.40
C LEU A 24 -26.42 -3.11 -19.26
N VAL A 25 -26.80 -4.26 -19.83
CA VAL A 25 -25.95 -5.45 -19.84
C VAL A 25 -24.63 -5.19 -20.57
N PHE A 26 -24.67 -4.50 -21.69
CA PHE A 26 -23.45 -4.12 -22.44
C PHE A 26 -22.52 -3.22 -21.61
N ARG A 27 -23.08 -2.19 -20.95
CA ARG A 27 -22.30 -1.32 -20.06
C ARG A 27 -21.69 -2.06 -18.87
N LEU A 28 -22.46 -2.95 -18.24
CA LEU A 28 -21.96 -3.78 -17.16
C LEU A 28 -20.80 -4.68 -17.61
N ARG A 29 -20.90 -5.28 -18.80
CA ARG A 29 -19.84 -6.11 -19.37
C ARG A 29 -18.55 -5.33 -19.59
N ILE A 30 -18.64 -4.12 -20.18
CA ILE A 30 -17.46 -3.24 -20.39
C ILE A 30 -16.83 -2.89 -19.04
N SER A 31 -17.65 -2.49 -18.06
CA SER A 31 -17.14 -2.15 -16.73
C SER A 31 -16.46 -3.33 -16.05
N GLN A 32 -17.00 -4.54 -16.17
CA GLN A 32 -16.38 -5.76 -15.62
C GLN A 32 -15.04 -6.08 -16.29
N VAL A 33 -14.92 -5.90 -17.61
CA VAL A 33 -13.65 -6.11 -18.32
C VAL A 33 -12.61 -5.11 -17.85
N ALA A 34 -12.93 -3.81 -17.82
CA ALA A 34 -12.02 -2.78 -17.35
C ALA A 34 -11.56 -3.01 -15.89
N LEU A 35 -12.47 -3.46 -15.02
CA LEU A 35 -12.12 -3.78 -13.64
C LEU A 35 -11.15 -4.96 -13.54
N ARG A 36 -11.36 -6.01 -14.37
CA ARG A 36 -10.46 -7.16 -14.42
C ARG A 36 -9.06 -6.77 -14.92
N ASP A 37 -8.99 -5.97 -15.97
CA ASP A 37 -7.72 -5.51 -16.52
C ASP A 37 -6.94 -4.71 -15.48
N THR A 38 -7.61 -3.78 -14.77
CA THR A 38 -7.00 -3.02 -13.67
C THR A 38 -6.52 -3.93 -12.54
N GLN A 39 -7.30 -4.95 -12.16
CA GLN A 39 -6.91 -5.90 -11.13
C GLN A 39 -5.68 -6.71 -11.55
N MET A 40 -5.63 -7.19 -12.79
CA MET A 40 -4.47 -7.92 -13.32
C MET A 40 -3.20 -7.05 -13.33
N ASP A 41 -3.32 -5.76 -13.65
CA ASP A 41 -2.18 -4.84 -13.64
C ASP A 41 -1.69 -4.57 -12.20
N LEU A 42 -2.61 -4.45 -11.24
CA LEU A 42 -2.26 -4.34 -9.82
C LEU A 42 -1.56 -5.60 -9.31
N ASP A 43 -2.10 -6.78 -9.58
CA ASP A 43 -1.52 -8.06 -9.17
C ASP A 43 -0.10 -8.23 -9.76
N ARG A 44 0.09 -7.84 -11.03
CA ARG A 44 1.42 -7.87 -11.68
C ARG A 44 2.40 -6.90 -11.01
N CYS A 45 1.95 -5.68 -10.71
CA CYS A 45 2.77 -4.67 -10.05
C CYS A 45 3.20 -5.14 -8.66
N GLN A 46 2.26 -5.71 -7.90
CA GLN A 46 2.53 -6.26 -6.56
C GLN A 46 3.54 -7.40 -6.63
N LEU A 47 3.34 -8.39 -7.51
CA LEU A 47 4.27 -9.51 -7.68
C LEU A 47 5.67 -9.04 -8.09
N THR A 48 5.74 -8.04 -8.98
CA THR A 48 7.04 -7.47 -9.39
C THR A 48 7.74 -6.80 -8.23
N LEU A 49 7.01 -6.09 -7.37
CA LEU A 49 7.56 -5.47 -6.16
C LEU A 49 8.07 -6.55 -5.18
N GLU A 50 7.28 -7.57 -4.89
CA GLU A 50 7.68 -8.69 -4.00
C GLU A 50 8.98 -9.36 -4.46
N ILE A 51 9.08 -9.69 -5.75
CA ILE A 51 10.31 -10.27 -6.32
C ILE A 51 11.49 -9.30 -6.21
N SER A 52 11.25 -8.00 -6.41
CA SER A 52 12.29 -6.97 -6.33
C SER A 52 12.78 -6.77 -4.90
N GLU A 53 11.88 -6.83 -3.92
CA GLU A 53 12.20 -6.77 -2.49
C GLU A 53 13.11 -7.94 -2.08
N ASP A 54 12.77 -9.16 -2.48
CA ASP A 54 13.56 -10.37 -2.19
C ASP A 54 14.96 -10.30 -2.79
N VAL A 55 15.06 -10.03 -4.10
CA VAL A 55 16.35 -9.98 -4.82
C VAL A 55 17.20 -8.80 -4.36
N GLY A 56 16.57 -7.66 -4.11
CA GLY A 56 17.24 -6.43 -3.70
C GLY A 56 17.54 -6.35 -2.20
N ARG A 57 17.05 -7.30 -1.40
CA ARG A 57 17.16 -7.32 0.06
C ARG A 57 16.67 -6.02 0.69
N PHE A 58 15.53 -5.56 0.24
CA PHE A 58 14.86 -4.37 0.80
C PHE A 58 13.38 -4.67 1.01
N GLY A 59 12.76 -3.99 1.95
CA GLY A 59 11.34 -4.05 2.16
C GLY A 59 10.73 -2.66 2.18
N SER A 60 9.51 -2.54 1.67
CA SER A 60 8.78 -1.28 1.62
C SER A 60 7.87 -1.09 2.83
N TRP A 61 7.70 0.17 3.23
CA TRP A 61 6.77 0.55 4.29
C TRP A 61 6.07 1.87 3.97
N HIS A 62 4.91 2.08 4.60
CA HIS A 62 4.13 3.30 4.43
C HIS A 62 3.48 3.71 5.76
N LEU A 63 3.76 4.91 6.23
CA LEU A 63 3.07 5.55 7.35
C LEU A 63 1.85 6.34 6.83
N ASP A 64 0.66 5.99 7.30
CA ASP A 64 -0.54 6.83 7.15
C ASP A 64 -0.62 7.78 8.37
N THR A 65 -0.42 9.08 8.15
CA THR A 65 -0.40 10.07 9.24
C THR A 65 -1.75 10.26 9.93
N ARG A 66 -2.84 9.91 9.26
CA ARG A 66 -4.19 9.99 9.82
C ARG A 66 -4.47 8.89 10.84
N THR A 67 -3.93 7.70 10.64
CA THR A 67 -4.15 6.54 11.51
C THR A 67 -2.98 6.24 12.42
N GLY A 68 -1.78 6.76 12.10
CA GLY A 68 -0.53 6.44 12.78
C GLY A 68 -0.02 5.02 12.48
N ILE A 69 -0.67 4.28 11.58
CA ILE A 69 -0.29 2.91 11.25
C ILE A 69 0.85 2.92 10.23
N VAL A 70 1.90 2.14 10.51
CA VAL A 70 3.00 1.88 9.58
C VAL A 70 2.74 0.55 8.90
N LYS A 71 2.25 0.59 7.66
CA LYS A 71 2.07 -0.62 6.85
C LYS A 71 3.42 -1.14 6.40
N TRP A 72 3.67 -2.41 6.59
CA TRP A 72 4.88 -3.11 6.23
C TRP A 72 4.63 -4.07 5.07
N SER A 73 5.59 -4.22 4.15
CA SER A 73 5.60 -5.35 3.22
C SER A 73 5.96 -6.64 3.96
N ASP A 74 5.73 -7.77 3.31
CA ASP A 74 6.06 -9.09 3.88
C ASP A 74 7.55 -9.18 4.20
N TYR A 75 8.41 -8.65 3.33
CA TYR A 75 9.85 -8.60 3.58
C TYR A 75 10.21 -7.79 4.84
N VAL A 76 9.51 -6.69 5.13
CA VAL A 76 9.73 -5.92 6.37
C VAL A 76 9.30 -6.72 7.60
N PHE A 77 8.20 -7.48 7.53
CA PHE A 77 7.82 -8.40 8.61
C PHE A 77 8.93 -9.43 8.87
N ASP A 78 9.47 -10.04 7.80
CA ASP A 78 10.55 -11.03 7.88
C ASP A 78 11.83 -10.42 8.45
N MET A 79 12.23 -9.21 8.01
CA MET A 79 13.38 -8.49 8.57
C MET A 79 13.27 -8.26 10.09
N HIS A 80 12.05 -8.02 10.59
CA HIS A 80 11.79 -7.83 12.01
C HIS A 80 11.52 -9.14 12.75
N GLU A 81 11.50 -10.28 12.04
CA GLU A 81 11.10 -11.59 12.56
C GLU A 81 9.72 -11.53 13.25
N ARG A 82 8.87 -10.59 12.78
CA ARG A 82 7.55 -10.31 13.36
C ARG A 82 6.47 -11.13 12.66
N ARG A 83 5.62 -11.79 13.44
CA ARG A 83 4.49 -12.56 12.89
C ARG A 83 3.42 -11.63 12.31
N HIS A 84 2.97 -11.91 11.09
CA HIS A 84 1.90 -11.17 10.40
C HIS A 84 0.59 -11.11 11.20
N SER A 85 0.32 -12.12 12.04
CA SER A 85 -0.87 -12.15 12.91
C SER A 85 -0.94 -11.03 13.96
N LEU A 86 0.19 -10.36 14.24
CA LEU A 86 0.26 -9.20 15.12
C LEU A 86 -0.16 -7.90 14.42
N GLY A 87 -0.36 -7.95 13.10
CA GLY A 87 -0.72 -6.80 12.27
C GLY A 87 0.39 -5.75 12.15
N HIS A 88 0.08 -4.70 11.42
CA HIS A 88 0.98 -3.57 11.23
C HIS A 88 1.12 -2.73 12.51
N PRO A 89 2.32 -2.28 12.88
CA PRO A 89 2.53 -1.50 14.09
C PRO A 89 2.03 -0.06 13.95
N LEU A 90 1.73 0.57 15.08
CA LEU A 90 1.67 2.02 15.18
C LEU A 90 3.10 2.60 15.13
N LEU A 91 3.23 3.87 14.74
CA LEU A 91 4.53 4.54 14.58
C LEU A 91 5.41 4.45 15.83
N GLU A 92 4.84 4.70 17.01
CA GLU A 92 5.56 4.60 18.29
C GLU A 92 6.14 3.20 18.52
N ASN A 93 5.35 2.14 18.22
CA ASN A 93 5.79 0.76 18.34
C ASN A 93 6.81 0.37 17.25
N ALA A 94 6.71 0.99 16.06
CA ALA A 94 7.69 0.78 15.00
C ALA A 94 9.06 1.36 15.35
N ILE A 95 9.10 2.49 16.07
CA ILE A 95 10.34 3.08 16.55
C ILE A 95 10.98 2.21 17.64
N ASP A 96 10.21 1.48 18.44
CA ASP A 96 10.71 0.59 19.47
C ASP A 96 11.54 -0.59 18.93
N TYR A 97 11.40 -0.96 17.67
CA TYR A 97 12.26 -1.94 17.02
C TYR A 97 13.68 -1.45 16.75
N TYR A 98 13.94 -0.14 16.80
CA TYR A 98 15.31 0.34 16.64
C TYR A 98 16.14 0.14 17.91
N HIS A 99 17.43 -0.10 17.74
CA HIS A 99 18.38 -0.15 18.84
C HIS A 99 18.29 1.13 19.67
N ARG A 100 18.31 1.00 20.98
CA ARG A 100 18.08 2.11 21.93
C ARG A 100 18.94 3.35 21.64
N ASP A 101 20.21 3.14 21.25
CA ASP A 101 21.14 4.24 20.96
C ASP A 101 20.81 4.95 19.64
N ASP A 102 20.12 4.28 18.73
CA ASP A 102 19.77 4.80 17.39
C ASP A 102 18.39 5.49 17.38
N ARG A 103 17.52 5.21 18.37
CA ARG A 103 16.16 5.79 18.47
C ARG A 103 16.13 7.32 18.38
N PRO A 104 17.00 8.08 19.09
CA PRO A 104 16.96 9.55 18.99
C PRO A 104 17.21 10.07 17.57
N LEU A 105 18.05 9.39 16.78
CA LEU A 105 18.27 9.73 15.37
C LEU A 105 16.99 9.50 14.55
N VAL A 106 16.36 8.36 14.76
CA VAL A 106 15.12 7.96 14.05
C VAL A 106 13.97 8.91 14.39
N GLU A 107 13.75 9.16 15.69
CA GLU A 107 12.71 10.08 16.18
C GLU A 107 12.88 11.49 15.60
N ALA A 108 14.11 12.02 15.59
CA ALA A 108 14.39 13.32 15.03
C ALA A 108 14.14 13.38 13.52
N ALA A 109 14.48 12.32 12.75
CA ALA A 109 14.24 12.24 11.32
C ALA A 109 12.74 12.16 10.99
N VAL A 110 12.00 11.30 11.71
CA VAL A 110 10.56 11.13 11.54
C VAL A 110 9.79 12.40 11.94
N THR A 111 10.21 13.07 13.02
CA THR A 111 9.59 14.34 13.45
C THR A 111 9.73 15.41 12.37
N ARG A 112 10.93 15.63 11.82
CA ARG A 112 11.11 16.59 10.72
C ARG A 112 10.30 16.21 9.47
N ALA A 113 10.23 14.92 9.16
CA ALA A 113 9.42 14.45 8.05
C ALA A 113 7.92 14.78 8.25
N LEU A 114 7.40 14.61 9.47
CA LEU A 114 5.99 14.87 9.79
C LEU A 114 5.67 16.38 9.89
N GLU A 115 6.59 17.18 10.44
CA GLU A 115 6.36 18.60 10.70
C GLU A 115 6.75 19.50 9.52
N GLU A 116 7.85 19.16 8.83
CA GLU A 116 8.45 20.00 7.79
C GLU A 116 8.32 19.39 6.38
N GLY A 117 7.90 18.12 6.28
CA GLY A 117 7.79 17.41 5.00
C GLY A 117 9.15 17.05 4.41
N GLU A 118 10.20 16.98 5.22
CA GLU A 118 11.54 16.63 4.77
C GLU A 118 11.69 15.12 4.57
N ASP A 119 12.21 14.75 3.41
CA ASP A 119 12.64 13.37 3.15
C ASP A 119 13.84 13.02 4.03
N PHE A 120 14.00 11.75 4.36
CA PHE A 120 15.13 11.33 5.18
C PHE A 120 15.81 10.08 4.65
N GLU A 121 17.08 9.95 5.01
CA GLU A 121 17.87 8.74 4.87
C GLU A 121 18.82 8.62 6.08
N PHE A 122 18.83 7.46 6.70
CA PHE A 122 19.75 7.17 7.82
C PHE A 122 20.09 5.68 7.88
N ARG A 123 21.20 5.38 8.57
CA ARG A 123 21.57 4.02 8.94
C ARG A 123 21.30 3.84 10.43
N ALA A 124 20.68 2.70 10.77
CA ALA A 124 20.34 2.35 12.14
C ALA A 124 20.33 0.82 12.28
N ARG A 125 20.27 0.35 13.51
CA ARG A 125 20.11 -1.07 13.82
C ARG A 125 18.67 -1.33 14.24
N ILE A 126 18.08 -2.38 13.66
CA ILE A 126 16.80 -2.94 14.10
C ILE A 126 17.11 -4.07 15.09
N ILE A 127 16.34 -4.15 16.16
CA ILE A 127 16.30 -5.28 17.07
C ILE A 127 15.06 -6.10 16.73
N THR A 128 15.26 -7.32 16.25
CA THR A 128 14.18 -8.20 15.84
C THR A 128 13.38 -8.73 17.04
N GLU A 129 12.21 -9.32 16.81
CA GLU A 129 11.40 -9.97 17.86
C GLU A 129 12.19 -11.05 18.62
N ASN A 130 13.19 -11.69 17.99
CA ASN A 130 14.05 -12.69 18.60
C ASN A 130 15.31 -12.08 19.29
N GLY A 131 15.46 -10.76 19.23
CA GLY A 131 16.57 -10.03 19.85
C GLY A 131 17.85 -9.94 19.01
N ASN A 132 17.78 -10.29 17.72
CA ASN A 132 18.92 -10.16 16.80
C ASN A 132 19.07 -8.69 16.37
N GLU A 133 20.31 -8.24 16.21
CA GLU A 133 20.61 -6.93 15.62
C GLU A 133 20.72 -7.05 14.09
N LEU A 134 19.99 -6.21 13.36
CA LEU A 134 20.03 -6.12 11.92
C LEU A 134 20.38 -4.68 11.49
N PRO A 135 21.56 -4.44 10.88
CA PRO A 135 21.89 -3.14 10.34
C PRO A 135 21.07 -2.85 9.09
N VAL A 136 20.43 -1.69 9.05
CA VAL A 136 19.59 -1.27 7.93
C VAL A 136 19.91 0.14 7.47
N LEU A 137 19.70 0.42 6.18
CA LEU A 137 19.51 1.75 5.64
C LEU A 137 17.99 2.00 5.56
N SER A 138 17.51 3.05 6.22
CA SER A 138 16.12 3.50 6.12
C SER A 138 16.05 4.76 5.29
N ARG A 139 15.13 4.79 4.32
CA ARG A 139 14.83 5.96 3.50
C ARG A 139 13.33 6.21 3.52
N GLY A 140 12.93 7.48 3.69
CA GLY A 140 11.54 7.90 3.66
C GLY A 140 11.34 9.14 2.82
N THR A 141 10.24 9.16 2.05
CA THR A 141 9.80 10.27 1.20
C THR A 141 8.39 10.69 1.61
N CYS A 142 8.19 11.99 1.83
CA CYS A 142 6.94 12.54 2.30
C CYS A 142 5.92 12.71 1.17
N GLN A 143 4.70 12.23 1.40
CA GLN A 143 3.55 12.54 0.56
C GLN A 143 2.85 13.78 1.09
N ILE A 144 2.95 14.89 0.35
CA ILE A 144 2.37 16.18 0.75
C ILE A 144 1.04 16.39 0.02
N GLY A 145 0.01 16.75 0.78
CA GLY A 145 -1.30 17.09 0.25
C GLY A 145 -1.35 18.48 -0.39
N GLY A 146 -2.44 18.78 -1.09
CA GLY A 146 -2.63 20.10 -1.73
C GLY A 146 -2.73 21.28 -0.74
N ASP A 147 -2.92 21.00 0.55
CA ASP A 147 -2.93 21.98 1.66
C ASP A 147 -1.55 22.12 2.35
N GLY A 148 -0.52 21.48 1.82
CA GLY A 148 0.84 21.52 2.36
C GLY A 148 1.09 20.56 3.53
N LYS A 149 0.09 19.78 3.95
CA LYS A 149 0.25 18.81 5.05
C LYS A 149 0.81 17.48 4.57
N VAL A 150 1.59 16.83 5.42
CA VAL A 150 2.07 15.47 5.19
C VAL A 150 0.93 14.48 5.40
N LEU A 151 0.53 13.80 4.34
CA LEU A 151 -0.54 12.78 4.35
C LEU A 151 -0.01 11.40 4.70
N GLY A 152 1.26 11.16 4.41
CA GLY A 152 1.93 9.90 4.66
C GLY A 152 3.41 9.98 4.35
N ILE A 153 4.14 8.95 4.75
CA ILE A 153 5.56 8.78 4.41
C ILE A 153 5.71 7.40 3.80
N PHE A 154 6.25 7.34 2.59
CA PHE A 154 6.62 6.09 1.92
C PHE A 154 8.10 5.86 2.08
N GLY A 155 8.50 4.64 2.35
CA GLY A 155 9.91 4.37 2.51
C GLY A 155 10.28 2.91 2.27
N CYS A 156 11.57 2.66 2.42
CA CYS A 156 12.11 1.31 2.38
C CYS A 156 13.20 1.11 3.44
N PHE A 157 13.37 -0.15 3.83
CA PHE A 157 14.53 -0.65 4.56
C PHE A 157 15.39 -1.46 3.62
N VAL A 158 16.67 -1.19 3.56
CA VAL A 158 17.66 -2.04 2.90
C VAL A 158 18.44 -2.77 3.97
N ASP A 159 18.46 -4.10 3.89
CA ASP A 159 19.25 -4.95 4.77
C ASP A 159 20.74 -4.81 4.40
N LEU A 160 21.54 -4.33 5.36
CA LEU A 160 22.98 -4.13 5.19
C LEU A 160 23.81 -5.28 5.76
N SER A 161 23.19 -6.35 6.28
CA SER A 161 23.94 -7.51 6.78
C SER A 161 24.67 -8.22 5.64
N THR A 162 25.82 -8.79 5.96
CA THR A 162 26.54 -9.62 4.99
C THR A 162 25.92 -11.02 4.90
N PRO A 163 26.06 -11.73 3.75
CA PRO A 163 25.48 -13.07 3.59
C PRO A 163 25.93 -14.09 4.64
N ASP A 164 27.08 -13.88 5.29
CA ASP A 164 27.67 -14.76 6.31
C ASP A 164 27.13 -14.49 7.74
N GLU A 165 26.30 -13.47 7.94
CA GLU A 165 25.80 -13.05 9.27
C GLU A 165 24.36 -13.52 9.58
N ARG A 166 23.79 -14.41 8.74
CA ARG A 166 22.42 -14.95 8.92
C ARG A 166 22.40 -16.41 9.35
#